data_a8aa5cce66656ece768ea6f906b63e61
#
_entry.id   a8aa5cce66656ece768ea6f906b63e61
#
_cell.length_a   1.000
_cell.length_b   1.000
_cell.length_c   1.000
_cell.angle_alpha   90.00
_cell.angle_beta   90.00
_cell.angle_gamma   90.00
#
_symmetry.space_group_name_H-M   'P 1'
#
loop_
_entity.id
_entity.type
_entity.pdbx_description
1 polymer ?
#
loop_
_entity_poly.entity_id
_entity_poly.type
_entity_poly.pdbx_seq_one_letter_code
_entity_poly.pdbx_strand_id
1 'polypeptide(L)'
;AAAAAYADGIREDAIAYALSRFRTGAHRICEIGRCNGTRYYDDSKGTNPAATLAAAKCMRGRCALIAGGSDKGFDYVPLFHGLPDNVTAVFLTGGNAEKMAEAAALCGKAAEVCGTLRECVERCARGGYDSVLFSPASASFDRYADYRERGRAFEREVGRIIGS
;
A
#
# COMPACT_ATOMS: atom_id res chain seq x y z
N ALA A 1 4.26 -12.23 -16.87
CA ALA A 1 5.05 -11.64 -17.98
C ALA A 1 6.25 -12.52 -18.32
N ALA A 2 7.25 -12.73 -17.42
CA ALA A 2 8.46 -13.53 -17.72
C ALA A 2 8.14 -14.95 -18.18
N ALA A 3 7.27 -15.67 -17.47
CA ALA A 3 6.87 -17.03 -17.85
C ALA A 3 6.16 -17.10 -19.23
N ALA A 4 5.33 -16.11 -19.54
CA ALA A 4 4.69 -16.02 -20.86
C ALA A 4 5.72 -15.77 -21.96
N ALA A 5 6.65 -14.83 -21.75
CA ALA A 5 7.72 -14.55 -22.70
C ALA A 5 8.62 -15.78 -22.96
N TYR A 6 8.92 -16.54 -21.89
CA TYR A 6 9.68 -17.79 -22.00
C TYR A 6 8.92 -18.85 -22.80
N ALA A 7 7.60 -19.00 -22.55
CA ALA A 7 6.75 -19.93 -23.29
C ALA A 7 6.63 -19.57 -24.79
N ASP A 8 6.71 -18.26 -25.10
CA ASP A 8 6.75 -17.75 -26.50
C ASP A 8 8.15 -17.83 -27.13
N GLY A 9 9.11 -18.49 -26.49
CA GLY A 9 10.45 -18.75 -27.02
C GLY A 9 11.44 -17.58 -26.93
N ILE A 10 11.13 -16.54 -26.11
CA ILE A 10 12.07 -15.45 -25.86
C ILE A 10 13.20 -15.98 -24.96
N ARG A 11 14.45 -15.67 -25.35
CA ARG A 11 15.64 -16.14 -24.63
C ARG A 11 15.70 -15.60 -23.19
N GLU A 12 16.20 -16.40 -22.28
CA GLU A 12 16.27 -16.09 -20.83
C GLU A 12 17.11 -14.83 -20.57
N ASP A 13 18.22 -14.60 -21.31
CA ASP A 13 19.05 -13.42 -21.16
C ASP A 13 18.33 -12.14 -21.57
N ALA A 14 17.50 -12.18 -22.62
CA ALA A 14 16.67 -11.04 -23.02
C ALA A 14 15.56 -10.76 -21.97
N ILE A 15 14.97 -11.79 -21.41
CA ILE A 15 13.97 -11.66 -20.32
C ILE A 15 14.65 -11.05 -19.09
N ALA A 16 15.80 -11.58 -18.66
CA ALA A 16 16.56 -11.06 -17.52
C ALA A 16 16.97 -9.60 -17.72
N TYR A 17 17.45 -9.25 -18.91
CA TYR A 17 17.79 -7.88 -19.28
C TYR A 17 16.59 -6.93 -19.18
N ALA A 18 15.43 -7.33 -19.73
CA ALA A 18 14.20 -6.54 -19.66
C ALA A 18 13.72 -6.36 -18.22
N LEU A 19 13.76 -7.41 -17.41
CA LEU A 19 13.37 -7.36 -15.99
C LEU A 19 14.31 -6.47 -15.16
N SER A 20 15.62 -6.51 -15.41
CA SER A 20 16.59 -5.67 -14.69
C SER A 20 16.41 -4.17 -14.93
N ARG A 21 15.84 -3.82 -16.08
CA ARG A 21 15.53 -2.43 -16.47
C ARG A 21 14.09 -2.01 -16.23
N PHE A 22 13.22 -2.96 -15.88
CA PHE A 22 11.82 -2.65 -15.63
C PHE A 22 11.70 -1.70 -14.44
N ARG A 23 10.94 -0.64 -14.63
CA ARG A 23 10.52 0.26 -13.56
C ARG A 23 9.00 0.21 -13.47
N THR A 24 8.48 0.10 -12.27
CA THR A 24 7.04 0.24 -12.04
C THR A 24 6.58 1.64 -12.46
N GLY A 25 5.36 1.76 -12.95
CA GLY A 25 4.77 3.08 -13.18
C GLY A 25 4.57 3.83 -11.85
N ALA A 26 4.42 5.16 -11.92
CA ALA A 26 4.15 5.99 -10.76
C ALA A 26 2.96 5.45 -9.92
N HIS A 27 3.04 5.60 -8.61
CA HIS A 27 2.04 5.15 -7.64
C HIS A 27 1.79 3.62 -7.63
N ARG A 28 2.82 2.84 -7.99
CA ARG A 28 2.78 1.37 -7.96
C ARG A 28 4.00 0.82 -7.23
N ILE A 29 3.89 0.67 -5.91
CA ILE A 29 4.94 0.24 -4.98
C ILE A 29 6.23 1.06 -5.19
N CYS A 30 6.09 2.38 -5.30
CA CYS A 30 7.22 3.29 -5.46
C CYS A 30 7.76 3.72 -4.10
N GLU A 31 9.06 3.53 -3.82
CA GLU A 31 9.70 4.14 -2.66
C GLU A 31 9.78 5.66 -2.88
N ILE A 32 9.13 6.43 -2.01
CA ILE A 32 9.00 7.89 -2.12
C ILE A 32 9.86 8.66 -1.11
N GLY A 33 10.42 7.97 -0.13
CA GLY A 33 11.28 8.60 0.86
C GLY A 33 11.63 7.70 2.04
N ARG A 34 12.51 8.23 2.89
CA ARG A 34 12.96 7.58 4.14
C ARG A 34 13.02 8.58 5.27
N CYS A 35 12.57 8.17 6.45
CA CYS A 35 12.67 8.95 7.67
C CYS A 35 12.97 8.02 8.85
N ASN A 36 14.01 8.32 9.64
CA ASN A 36 14.41 7.56 10.84
C ASN A 36 14.52 6.03 10.61
N GLY A 37 15.07 5.61 9.46
CA GLY A 37 15.20 4.20 9.09
C GLY A 37 13.97 3.59 8.42
N THR A 38 12.80 4.21 8.51
CA THR A 38 11.55 3.77 7.88
C THR A 38 11.51 4.16 6.40
N ARG A 39 11.16 3.23 5.52
CA ARG A 39 10.93 3.47 4.08
C ARG A 39 9.44 3.63 3.82
N TYR A 40 9.08 4.61 3.01
CA TYR A 40 7.69 4.89 2.63
C TYR A 40 7.44 4.51 1.18
N TYR A 41 6.40 3.69 0.94
CA TYR A 41 6.04 3.18 -0.38
C TYR A 41 4.66 3.65 -0.78
N ASP A 42 4.56 4.28 -1.94
CA ASP A 42 3.30 4.67 -2.58
C ASP A 42 2.83 3.59 -3.56
N ASP A 43 1.71 2.98 -3.24
CA ASP A 43 0.94 2.07 -4.09
C ASP A 43 -0.51 2.57 -4.19
N SER A 44 -0.71 3.87 -4.34
CA SER A 44 -2.05 4.48 -4.45
C SER A 44 -2.87 3.90 -5.61
N LYS A 45 -2.21 3.26 -6.60
CA LYS A 45 -2.85 2.52 -7.68
C LYS A 45 -3.39 1.15 -7.26
N GLY A 46 -3.09 0.67 -6.06
CA GLY A 46 -3.68 -0.51 -5.42
C GLY A 46 -5.13 -0.25 -5.01
N THR A 47 -6.04 -0.23 -6.00
CA THR A 47 -7.45 0.17 -5.84
C THR A 47 -8.40 -0.99 -5.56
N ASN A 48 -7.88 -2.15 -5.25
CA ASN A 48 -8.66 -3.34 -4.87
C ASN A 48 -7.89 -4.23 -3.87
N PRO A 49 -8.60 -5.09 -3.11
CA PRO A 49 -8.00 -5.94 -2.07
C PRO A 49 -6.86 -6.83 -2.56
N ALA A 50 -7.00 -7.44 -3.75
CA ALA A 50 -5.98 -8.35 -4.29
C ALA A 50 -4.67 -7.62 -4.63
N ALA A 51 -4.74 -6.40 -5.17
CA ALA A 51 -3.57 -5.58 -5.46
C ALA A 51 -2.83 -5.21 -4.16
N THR A 52 -3.56 -4.77 -3.14
CA THR A 52 -2.98 -4.44 -1.83
C THR A 52 -2.34 -5.65 -1.16
N LEU A 53 -2.99 -6.82 -1.23
CA LEU A 53 -2.41 -8.05 -0.71
C LEU A 53 -1.10 -8.42 -1.43
N ALA A 54 -1.07 -8.28 -2.75
CA ALA A 54 0.15 -8.52 -3.53
C ALA A 54 1.27 -7.53 -3.16
N ALA A 55 0.94 -6.24 -2.97
CA ALA A 55 1.89 -5.23 -2.54
C ALA A 55 2.42 -5.51 -1.12
N ALA A 56 1.55 -5.88 -0.17
CA ALA A 56 1.94 -6.22 1.19
C ALA A 56 2.94 -7.38 1.25
N LYS A 57 2.76 -8.41 0.40
CA LYS A 57 3.69 -9.54 0.28
C LYS A 57 5.08 -9.16 -0.26
N CYS A 58 5.23 -8.01 -0.88
CA CYS A 58 6.53 -7.50 -1.33
C CYS A 58 7.31 -6.77 -0.22
N MET A 59 6.65 -6.40 0.88
CA MET A 59 7.29 -5.68 1.99
C MET A 59 8.17 -6.60 2.83
N ARG A 60 9.28 -6.03 3.33
CA ARG A 60 10.21 -6.73 4.21
C ARG A 60 10.32 -6.01 5.55
N GLY A 61 10.65 -6.76 6.61
CA GLY A 61 10.71 -6.22 7.96
C GLY A 61 9.33 -5.86 8.51
N ARG A 62 9.27 -5.18 9.64
CA ARG A 62 8.01 -4.69 10.23
C ARG A 62 7.35 -3.66 9.31
N CYS A 63 6.15 -3.93 8.88
CA CYS A 63 5.42 -3.09 7.95
C CYS A 63 4.15 -2.53 8.59
N ALA A 64 3.90 -1.23 8.39
CA ALA A 64 2.59 -0.63 8.60
C ALA A 64 1.87 -0.48 7.25
N LEU A 65 0.62 -0.89 7.18
CA LEU A 65 -0.25 -0.70 6.03
C LEU A 65 -1.17 0.49 6.27
N ILE A 66 -1.21 1.43 5.32
CA ILE A 66 -2.24 2.47 5.26
C ILE A 66 -3.20 2.10 4.13
N ALA A 67 -4.51 1.98 4.46
CA ALA A 67 -5.54 1.58 3.50
C ALA A 67 -6.83 2.38 3.67
N GLY A 68 -7.77 2.17 2.73
CA GLY A 68 -9.09 2.80 2.71
C GLY A 68 -9.31 3.79 1.58
N GLY A 69 -10.52 4.25 1.44
CA GLY A 69 -10.99 5.13 0.36
C GLY A 69 -12.49 4.96 0.11
N SER A 70 -12.93 5.07 -1.15
CA SER A 70 -14.32 4.89 -1.53
C SER A 70 -14.77 3.43 -1.39
N ASP A 71 -15.93 3.19 -0.80
CA ASP A 71 -16.53 1.85 -0.79
C ASP A 71 -17.08 1.49 -2.18
N LYS A 72 -16.59 0.37 -2.71
CA LYS A 72 -17.09 -0.25 -3.96
C LYS A 72 -17.78 -1.58 -3.70
N GLY A 73 -18.19 -1.85 -2.47
CA GLY A 73 -18.86 -3.09 -2.10
C GLY A 73 -17.90 -4.30 -2.03
N PHE A 74 -16.58 -4.08 -1.95
CA PHE A 74 -15.65 -5.19 -1.79
C PHE A 74 -15.84 -5.90 -0.43
N ASP A 75 -15.60 -7.22 -0.44
CA ASP A 75 -15.31 -7.97 0.78
C ASP A 75 -13.82 -7.82 1.13
N TYR A 76 -13.53 -7.31 2.33
CA TYR A 76 -12.16 -7.09 2.80
C TYR A 76 -11.64 -8.23 3.69
N VAL A 77 -12.48 -9.18 4.10
CA VAL A 77 -12.05 -10.33 4.91
C VAL A 77 -10.90 -11.12 4.25
N PRO A 78 -10.94 -11.43 2.93
CA PRO A 78 -9.82 -12.13 2.28
C PRO A 78 -8.51 -11.34 2.28
N LEU A 79 -8.57 -9.99 2.25
CA LEU A 79 -7.38 -9.15 2.37
C LEU A 79 -6.73 -9.34 3.74
N PHE A 80 -7.49 -9.13 4.82
CA PHE A 80 -6.95 -9.17 6.18
C PHE A 80 -6.52 -10.57 6.60
N HIS A 81 -7.26 -11.60 6.18
CA HIS A 81 -6.88 -12.99 6.39
C HIS A 81 -5.57 -13.35 5.69
N GLY A 82 -5.32 -12.80 4.50
CA GLY A 82 -4.14 -13.10 3.70
C GLY A 82 -2.94 -12.19 3.94
N LEU A 83 -3.05 -11.15 4.81
CA LEU A 83 -1.92 -10.26 5.13
C LEU A 83 -0.76 -11.06 5.74
N PRO A 84 0.48 -10.86 5.25
CA PRO A 84 1.64 -11.52 5.82
C PRO A 84 1.93 -11.03 7.24
N ASP A 85 2.57 -11.87 8.06
CA ASP A 85 2.79 -11.61 9.50
C ASP A 85 3.67 -10.39 9.77
N ASN A 86 4.49 -9.98 8.82
CA ASN A 86 5.28 -8.77 8.93
C ASN A 86 4.47 -7.47 8.83
N VAL A 87 3.22 -7.52 8.36
CA VAL A 87 2.28 -6.39 8.47
C VAL A 87 1.74 -6.37 9.91
N THR A 88 2.37 -5.58 10.75
CA THR A 88 2.12 -5.56 12.21
C THR A 88 1.18 -4.44 12.66
N ALA A 89 0.83 -3.52 11.76
CA ALA A 89 -0.13 -2.46 12.02
C ALA A 89 -0.90 -2.09 10.75
N VAL A 90 -2.17 -1.71 10.93
CA VAL A 90 -3.04 -1.24 9.86
C VAL A 90 -3.67 0.08 10.29
N PHE A 91 -3.52 1.10 9.46
CA PHE A 91 -4.16 2.41 9.63
C PHE A 91 -5.15 2.64 8.51
N LEU A 92 -6.38 2.97 8.85
CA LEU A 92 -7.49 3.05 7.91
C LEU A 92 -8.03 4.48 7.82
N THR A 93 -8.30 4.96 6.60
CA THR A 93 -8.91 6.27 6.40
C THR A 93 -9.79 6.27 5.14
N GLY A 94 -10.73 7.20 5.05
CA GLY A 94 -11.65 7.29 3.92
C GLY A 94 -13.03 6.70 4.20
N GLY A 95 -13.90 6.72 3.19
CA GLY A 95 -15.31 6.42 3.35
C GLY A 95 -15.64 4.99 3.76
N ASN A 96 -14.72 4.04 3.56
CA ASN A 96 -14.90 2.62 3.93
C ASN A 96 -14.03 2.17 5.12
N ALA A 97 -13.42 3.10 5.85
CA ALA A 97 -12.48 2.77 6.92
C ALA A 97 -13.10 1.89 8.01
N GLU A 98 -14.30 2.19 8.46
CA GLU A 98 -15.03 1.41 9.48
C GLU A 98 -15.33 -0.01 8.99
N LYS A 99 -15.83 -0.16 7.77
CA LYS A 99 -16.08 -1.48 7.15
C LYS A 99 -14.81 -2.32 7.08
N MET A 100 -13.68 -1.68 6.75
CA MET A 100 -12.37 -2.36 6.73
C MET A 100 -11.92 -2.74 8.14
N ALA A 101 -12.18 -1.90 9.14
CA ALA A 101 -11.85 -2.20 10.54
C ALA A 101 -12.65 -3.39 11.06
N GLU A 102 -13.94 -3.47 10.74
CA GLU A 102 -14.78 -4.64 11.05
C GLU A 102 -14.21 -5.92 10.41
N ALA A 103 -13.85 -5.88 9.14
CA ALA A 103 -13.25 -7.01 8.45
C ALA A 103 -11.89 -7.43 9.06
N ALA A 104 -11.07 -6.46 9.48
CA ALA A 104 -9.82 -6.73 10.18
C ALA A 104 -10.04 -7.42 11.52
N ALA A 105 -11.02 -6.94 12.30
CA ALA A 105 -11.39 -7.53 13.59
C ALA A 105 -11.85 -8.98 13.45
N LEU A 106 -12.66 -9.31 12.43
CA LEU A 106 -13.07 -10.69 12.12
C LEU A 106 -11.88 -11.62 11.83
N CYS A 107 -10.77 -11.07 11.36
CA CYS A 107 -9.52 -11.80 11.10
C CYS A 107 -8.53 -11.74 12.28
N GLY A 108 -8.91 -11.20 13.44
CA GLY A 108 -8.02 -11.04 14.60
C GLY A 108 -6.88 -10.04 14.35
N LYS A 109 -7.02 -9.13 13.37
CA LYS A 109 -6.03 -8.09 13.06
C LYS A 109 -6.45 -6.78 13.71
N ALA A 110 -5.54 -6.14 14.46
CA ALA A 110 -5.77 -4.80 14.96
C ALA A 110 -5.66 -3.78 13.81
N ALA A 111 -6.68 -2.96 13.66
CA ALA A 111 -6.68 -1.84 12.71
C ALA A 111 -7.16 -0.59 13.43
N GLU A 112 -6.56 0.55 13.10
CA GLU A 112 -6.89 1.83 13.69
C GLU A 112 -7.49 2.76 12.62
N VAL A 113 -8.67 3.30 12.89
CA VAL A 113 -9.33 4.26 12.01
C VAL A 113 -8.82 5.66 12.33
N CYS A 114 -8.34 6.34 11.29
CA CYS A 114 -7.81 7.69 11.34
C CYS A 114 -8.72 8.65 10.55
N GLY A 115 -8.91 9.86 11.05
CA GLY A 115 -9.71 10.88 10.38
C GLY A 115 -9.13 11.35 9.04
N THR A 116 -7.80 11.33 8.91
CA THR A 116 -7.09 11.85 7.74
C THR A 116 -5.90 10.97 7.35
N LEU A 117 -5.46 11.10 6.08
CA LEU A 117 -4.23 10.47 5.60
C LEU A 117 -3.00 10.98 6.36
N ARG A 118 -2.99 12.27 6.72
CA ARG A 118 -1.95 12.89 7.54
C ARG A 118 -1.80 12.17 8.88
N GLU A 119 -2.90 11.94 9.58
CA GLU A 119 -2.90 11.24 10.86
C GLU A 119 -2.33 9.82 10.72
N CYS A 120 -2.71 9.07 9.66
CA CYS A 120 -2.11 7.76 9.38
C CYS A 120 -0.58 7.84 9.26
N VAL A 121 -0.06 8.81 8.50
CA VAL A 121 1.38 9.00 8.28
C VAL A 121 2.09 9.36 9.59
N GLU A 122 1.52 10.27 10.39
CA GLU A 122 2.07 10.66 11.70
C GLU A 122 2.15 9.49 12.69
N ARG A 123 1.11 8.63 12.71
CA ARG A 123 1.12 7.41 13.54
C ARG A 123 2.15 6.40 13.06
N CYS A 124 2.28 6.20 11.75
CA CYS A 124 3.34 5.37 11.19
C CYS A 124 4.72 5.86 11.58
N ALA A 125 4.97 7.17 11.54
CA ALA A 125 6.27 7.75 11.87
C ALA A 125 6.72 7.49 13.33
N ARG A 126 5.76 7.30 14.25
CA ARG A 126 6.02 7.01 15.67
C ARG A 126 6.14 5.52 15.98
N GLY A 127 5.75 4.64 15.06
CA GLY A 127 5.57 3.21 15.34
C GLY A 127 6.83 2.34 15.18
N GLY A 128 7.95 2.89 14.68
CA GLY A 128 9.22 2.17 14.52
C GLY A 128 9.15 1.01 13.51
N TYR A 129 8.52 1.24 12.36
CA TYR A 129 8.42 0.28 11.27
C TYR A 129 9.62 0.37 10.33
N ASP A 130 10.00 -0.75 9.70
CA ASP A 130 11.01 -0.78 8.64
C ASP A 130 10.44 -0.23 7.33
N SER A 131 9.12 -0.42 7.14
CA SER A 131 8.40 0.06 5.96
C SER A 131 6.99 0.54 6.29
N VAL A 132 6.53 1.55 5.55
CA VAL A 132 5.14 2.01 5.51
C VAL A 132 4.66 1.85 4.07
N LEU A 133 3.63 1.03 3.89
CA LEU A 133 2.99 0.80 2.61
C LEU A 133 1.66 1.54 2.55
N PHE A 134 1.54 2.50 1.66
CA PHE A 134 0.26 3.09 1.30
C PHE A 134 -0.33 2.35 0.12
N SER A 135 -1.23 1.40 0.37
CA SER A 135 -1.94 0.60 -0.64
C SER A 135 -3.42 0.51 -0.25
N PRO A 136 -4.25 1.37 -0.83
CA PRO A 136 -5.58 1.67 -0.31
C PRO A 136 -6.62 0.55 -0.37
N ALA A 137 -6.44 -0.47 -1.21
CA ALA A 137 -7.43 -1.53 -1.47
C ALA A 137 -8.79 -1.01 -2.02
N SER A 138 -8.88 0.29 -2.33
CA SER A 138 -10.12 1.01 -2.62
C SER A 138 -9.88 2.13 -3.62
N ALA A 139 -10.94 2.54 -4.33
CA ALA A 139 -10.87 3.74 -5.15
C ALA A 139 -10.66 5.00 -4.30
N SER A 140 -10.40 6.13 -4.97
CA SER A 140 -10.04 7.41 -4.33
C SER A 140 -11.15 8.45 -4.34
N PHE A 141 -12.31 8.13 -4.94
CA PHE A 141 -13.34 9.11 -5.31
C PHE A 141 -14.13 9.70 -4.14
N ASP A 142 -13.87 9.26 -2.91
CA ASP A 142 -14.43 9.85 -1.69
C ASP A 142 -13.79 11.20 -1.33
N ARG A 143 -12.48 11.40 -1.68
CA ARG A 143 -11.73 12.60 -1.31
C ARG A 143 -10.81 13.14 -2.41
N TYR A 144 -10.59 12.40 -3.50
CA TYR A 144 -9.66 12.74 -4.56
C TYR A 144 -10.26 12.45 -5.94
N ALA A 145 -9.88 13.23 -6.94
CA ALA A 145 -10.36 13.04 -8.32
C ALA A 145 -9.87 11.71 -8.92
N ASP A 146 -8.67 11.27 -8.57
CA ASP A 146 -8.12 10.01 -9.01
C ASP A 146 -7.05 9.47 -8.04
N TYR A 147 -6.54 8.26 -8.31
CA TYR A 147 -5.49 7.63 -7.49
C TYR A 147 -4.16 8.40 -7.54
N ARG A 148 -3.90 9.21 -8.58
CA ARG A 148 -2.67 9.99 -8.72
C ARG A 148 -2.71 11.19 -7.77
N GLU A 149 -3.86 11.86 -7.67
CA GLU A 149 -4.04 12.94 -6.71
C GLU A 149 -3.89 12.42 -5.27
N ARG A 150 -4.46 11.25 -4.97
CA ARG A 150 -4.31 10.57 -3.69
C ARG A 150 -2.85 10.20 -3.40
N GLY A 151 -2.12 9.67 -4.38
CA GLY A 151 -0.69 9.37 -4.25
C GLY A 151 0.13 10.63 -3.97
N ARG A 152 -0.08 11.71 -4.72
CA ARG A 152 0.56 13.00 -4.45
C ARG A 152 0.21 13.55 -3.06
N ALA A 153 -0.99 13.31 -2.56
CA ALA A 153 -1.34 13.67 -1.19
C ALA A 153 -0.50 12.89 -0.18
N PHE A 154 -0.33 11.58 -0.36
CA PHE A 154 0.54 10.76 0.47
C PHE A 154 2.00 11.23 0.42
N GLU A 155 2.54 11.48 -0.77
CA GLU A 155 3.90 12.01 -0.97
C GLU A 155 4.11 13.33 -0.22
N ARG A 156 3.11 14.24 -0.25
CA ARG A 156 3.18 15.52 0.51
C ARG A 156 3.22 15.29 2.02
N GLU A 157 2.39 14.38 2.55
CA GLU A 157 2.38 14.12 4.00
C GLU A 157 3.68 13.47 4.46
N VAL A 158 4.24 12.53 3.68
CA VAL A 158 5.56 11.94 3.93
C VAL A 158 6.66 13.00 3.85
N GLY A 159 6.62 13.89 2.84
CA GLY A 159 7.57 14.99 2.71
C GLY A 159 7.62 15.92 3.92
N ARG A 160 6.50 16.14 4.61
CA ARG A 160 6.42 16.96 5.84
C ARG A 160 7.20 16.34 7.00
N ILE A 161 7.16 15.02 7.15
CA ILE A 161 7.87 14.34 8.24
C ILE A 161 9.37 14.13 7.93
N ILE A 162 9.76 14.11 6.65
CA ILE A 162 11.16 14.01 6.23
C ILE A 162 11.87 15.36 6.38
N GLY A 163 11.15 16.47 6.18
CA GLY A 163 11.69 17.85 6.25
C GLY A 163 11.62 18.49 7.62
N SER A 164 11.07 17.80 8.62
CA SER A 164 11.03 18.23 10.02
C SER A 164 12.18 17.63 10.83
#